data_0cf5243a069d3c89dd30aeb22f05c30a
#
_entry.id   0cf5243a069d3c89dd30aeb22f05c30a
#
_cell.length_a   1.000
_cell.length_b   1.000
_cell.length_c   1.000
_cell.angle_alpha   90.00
_cell.angle_beta   90.00
_cell.angle_gamma   90.00
#
_symmetry.space_group_name_H-M   'P 1'
#
loop_
_entity.id
_entity.type
_entity.pdbx_description
1 polymer ?
#
loop_
_entity_poly.entity_id
_entity_poly.type
_entity_poly.pdbx_seq_one_letter_code
_entity_poly.pdbx_strand_id
1 'polypeptide(L)'
;MEITTFHDAIFNTTIMNKKDTRRDFLKKTALAVAGFTIIPRHVLGGPGFLAPSDMLTKAIIGVGSMGRNHIPYAGAKLLAICDVDKNHLAGVLKTVDSDVKAYADYREVLQRQDIDIIHIATPPHWHGIMSAEAAKAGKDVWCEKPMTRTLGEGIEVVKAVQQNGRIFRLNTWFRFEDIFYGFGTTVDPVKKLTASRLLGWPLKVTINRSTGFDWKFYWTGQTDLVPMPVPPELDYDRWLGPAPYKPYHPHRVHGTFRGYWDYDGGGLGDMGQHYLDPVQYILEKDHTSPVSIDIDAPQQHPDAAGTWRRIELTYADGCKIILDGENTDSDAPFIEGPDGKLFPGFRSDIPGLEKKLAAFPDPLPLLTSFPEAVKTRQKFALNEQNGFRSCTLVNLAIIAVRLGRSLKFDPDNLQFIGDEGANRLINQPMRAPWMI
;
A
#
# COMPACT_ATOMS: atom_id res chain seq x y z
N MET A 1 0.29 51.65 -22.47
CA MET A 1 0.45 50.57 -23.48
C MET A 1 -0.63 49.57 -23.21
N GLU A 2 -1.60 49.53 -24.10
CA GLU A 2 -3.01 49.21 -23.91
C GLU A 2 -3.26 47.74 -23.55
N ILE A 3 -4.14 47.58 -22.56
CA ILE A 3 -4.81 46.31 -22.22
C ILE A 3 -6.06 46.26 -23.13
N THR A 4 -6.03 45.41 -24.13
CA THR A 4 -7.24 45.20 -24.98
C THR A 4 -8.04 44.03 -24.36
N THR A 5 -9.19 44.39 -23.82
CA THR A 5 -10.19 43.48 -23.24
C THR A 5 -10.89 42.68 -24.34
N PHE A 6 -10.95 41.38 -24.16
CA PHE A 6 -11.72 40.40 -24.94
C PHE A 6 -13.23 40.51 -24.62
N HIS A 7 -13.91 41.55 -25.10
CA HIS A 7 -15.36 41.69 -24.81
C HIS A 7 -16.24 42.15 -25.98
N ASP A 8 -15.77 42.13 -27.22
CA ASP A 8 -16.57 42.64 -28.38
C ASP A 8 -16.73 41.65 -29.55
N ALA A 9 -17.04 40.39 -29.26
CA ALA A 9 -17.24 39.40 -30.34
C ALA A 9 -18.58 38.62 -30.27
N ILE A 10 -19.59 39.07 -29.54
CA ILE A 10 -20.91 38.39 -29.51
C ILE A 10 -22.03 39.42 -29.53
N PHE A 11 -22.09 40.35 -30.46
CA PHE A 11 -23.32 41.05 -30.85
C PHE A 11 -23.18 41.67 -32.23
N ASN A 12 -23.00 40.83 -33.27
CA ASN A 12 -23.36 41.27 -34.64
C ASN A 12 -24.83 40.90 -34.85
N THR A 13 -25.69 41.83 -34.52
CA THR A 13 -27.11 41.81 -34.90
C THR A 13 -27.20 41.79 -36.42
N THR A 14 -27.53 40.64 -36.98
CA THR A 14 -27.84 40.51 -38.42
C THR A 14 -29.10 41.31 -38.70
N ILE A 15 -28.93 42.50 -39.30
CA ILE A 15 -30.02 43.32 -39.80
C ILE A 15 -30.73 42.47 -40.86
N MET A 16 -31.95 42.04 -40.55
CA MET A 16 -32.79 41.31 -41.50
C MET A 16 -33.10 42.18 -42.72
N ASN A 17 -32.58 41.76 -43.86
CA ASN A 17 -32.89 42.40 -45.12
C ASN A 17 -34.36 42.10 -45.48
N LYS A 18 -35.14 43.12 -45.78
CA LYS A 18 -36.62 43.13 -46.00
C LYS A 18 -37.14 42.15 -47.04
N LYS A 19 -36.30 41.26 -47.59
CA LYS A 19 -36.63 40.27 -48.61
C LYS A 19 -36.49 38.79 -48.18
N ASP A 20 -36.03 38.52 -46.99
CA ASP A 20 -35.94 37.15 -46.51
C ASP A 20 -37.29 36.67 -45.93
N THR A 21 -37.88 35.65 -46.57
CA THR A 21 -39.11 35.05 -46.06
C THR A 21 -38.83 34.16 -44.80
N ARG A 22 -39.85 33.97 -43.95
CA ARG A 22 -39.76 33.03 -42.82
C ARG A 22 -39.19 31.64 -43.23
N ARG A 23 -39.49 31.25 -44.46
CA ARG A 23 -39.07 29.97 -45.05
C ARG A 23 -37.57 29.95 -45.36
N ASP A 24 -37.00 31.11 -45.78
CA ASP A 24 -35.57 31.20 -46.06
C ASP A 24 -34.75 31.30 -44.77
N PHE A 25 -35.28 31.95 -43.73
CA PHE A 25 -34.69 31.94 -42.38
C PHE A 25 -34.65 30.52 -41.81
N LEU A 26 -35.76 29.77 -41.91
CA LEU A 26 -35.80 28.36 -41.43
C LEU A 26 -34.87 27.44 -42.25
N LYS A 27 -34.70 27.68 -43.57
CA LYS A 27 -33.73 26.91 -44.36
C LYS A 27 -32.29 27.25 -43.98
N LYS A 28 -31.97 28.54 -43.77
CA LYS A 28 -30.63 28.96 -43.30
C LYS A 28 -30.30 28.45 -41.89
N THR A 29 -31.30 28.45 -41.02
CA THR A 29 -31.16 27.89 -39.66
C THR A 29 -31.05 26.35 -39.68
N ALA A 30 -31.82 25.68 -40.57
CA ALA A 30 -31.70 24.23 -40.73
C ALA A 30 -30.34 23.80 -41.34
N LEU A 31 -29.72 24.59 -42.21
CA LEU A 31 -28.38 24.35 -42.73
C LEU A 31 -27.28 24.65 -41.68
N ALA A 32 -27.48 25.63 -40.79
CA ALA A 32 -26.58 25.91 -39.68
C ALA A 32 -26.63 24.84 -38.56
N VAL A 33 -27.76 24.12 -38.43
CA VAL A 33 -27.94 23.00 -37.48
C VAL A 33 -27.45 21.67 -38.06
N ALA A 34 -27.15 21.57 -39.37
CA ALA A 34 -26.62 20.36 -40.02
C ALA A 34 -25.13 20.10 -39.74
N GLY A 35 -24.47 20.92 -38.94
CA GLY A 35 -23.13 20.68 -38.38
C GLY A 35 -23.14 19.89 -37.10
N PHE A 36 -24.09 18.96 -36.90
CA PHE A 36 -23.98 17.99 -35.79
C PHE A 36 -22.79 17.08 -36.07
N THR A 37 -21.70 17.35 -35.41
CA THR A 37 -20.64 16.37 -35.28
C THR A 37 -21.21 15.19 -34.46
N ILE A 38 -21.52 14.09 -35.14
CA ILE A 38 -21.88 12.84 -34.42
C ILE A 38 -20.62 12.39 -33.74
N ILE A 39 -20.49 12.76 -32.45
CA ILE A 39 -19.41 12.26 -31.62
C ILE A 39 -19.79 10.79 -31.27
N PRO A 40 -18.97 9.83 -31.72
CA PRO A 40 -19.27 8.41 -31.43
C PRO A 40 -19.43 8.17 -29.91
N ARG A 41 -20.32 7.24 -29.55
CA ARG A 41 -20.60 6.93 -28.11
C ARG A 41 -19.37 6.56 -27.31
N HIS A 42 -18.37 5.95 -27.91
CA HIS A 42 -17.10 5.62 -27.24
C HIS A 42 -16.28 6.87 -26.86
N VAL A 43 -16.60 8.05 -27.42
CA VAL A 43 -15.97 9.31 -27.03
C VAL A 43 -16.76 10.06 -25.97
N LEU A 44 -18.11 9.90 -25.97
CA LEU A 44 -18.98 10.58 -24.99
C LEU A 44 -19.25 9.78 -23.72
N GLY A 45 -18.93 8.48 -23.72
CA GLY A 45 -19.31 7.59 -22.64
C GLY A 45 -20.81 7.26 -22.64
N GLY A 46 -21.26 6.46 -21.67
CA GLY A 46 -22.65 6.05 -21.49
C GLY A 46 -22.76 4.55 -21.19
N PRO A 47 -23.98 3.95 -21.11
CA PRO A 47 -24.13 2.53 -20.79
C PRO A 47 -23.26 1.65 -21.69
N GLY A 48 -22.26 0.98 -21.09
CA GLY A 48 -21.32 0.10 -21.80
C GLY A 48 -20.09 0.78 -22.43
N PHE A 49 -19.95 2.11 -22.33
CA PHE A 49 -18.79 2.84 -22.88
C PHE A 49 -18.27 3.88 -21.89
N LEU A 50 -16.99 3.77 -21.50
CA LEU A 50 -16.28 4.81 -20.75
C LEU A 50 -15.75 5.85 -21.74
N ALA A 51 -16.04 7.14 -21.51
CA ALA A 51 -15.38 8.19 -22.27
C ALA A 51 -13.85 8.15 -21.97
N PRO A 52 -12.99 8.42 -22.96
CA PRO A 52 -11.54 8.48 -22.73
C PRO A 52 -11.15 9.47 -21.62
N SER A 53 -11.91 10.57 -21.46
CA SER A 53 -11.75 11.56 -20.39
C SER A 53 -12.05 11.01 -18.98
N ASP A 54 -12.85 9.94 -18.88
CA ASP A 54 -13.28 9.34 -17.62
C ASP A 54 -12.43 8.13 -17.24
N MET A 55 -11.49 7.74 -18.12
CA MET A 55 -10.57 6.65 -17.87
C MET A 55 -9.41 7.14 -17.00
N LEU A 56 -9.27 6.57 -15.82
CA LEU A 56 -8.11 6.84 -14.97
C LEU A 56 -6.83 6.37 -15.67
N THR A 57 -5.74 7.07 -15.38
CA THR A 57 -4.41 6.76 -15.90
C THR A 57 -3.45 6.40 -14.77
N LYS A 58 -2.48 5.54 -15.07
CA LYS A 58 -1.49 5.12 -14.07
C LYS A 58 -0.07 5.10 -14.60
N ALA A 59 0.87 5.22 -13.67
CA ALA A 59 2.26 4.85 -13.86
C ALA A 59 2.70 3.85 -12.78
N ILE A 60 3.72 3.04 -13.10
CA ILE A 60 4.30 2.06 -12.17
C ILE A 60 5.76 2.42 -11.95
N ILE A 61 6.15 2.61 -10.68
CA ILE A 61 7.52 2.85 -10.24
C ILE A 61 8.04 1.59 -9.57
N GLY A 62 9.15 1.05 -10.10
CA GLY A 62 9.67 -0.27 -9.79
C GLY A 62 8.96 -1.34 -10.62
N VAL A 63 9.58 -1.79 -11.72
CA VAL A 63 9.00 -2.79 -12.62
C VAL A 63 9.77 -4.11 -12.59
N GLY A 64 10.30 -4.46 -11.42
CA GLY A 64 10.79 -5.79 -11.09
C GLY A 64 9.67 -6.84 -11.03
N SER A 65 9.86 -7.91 -10.23
CA SER A 65 8.88 -9.00 -10.16
C SER A 65 7.47 -8.53 -9.74
N MET A 66 7.36 -7.78 -8.65
CA MET A 66 6.06 -7.30 -8.14
C MET A 66 5.47 -6.21 -9.02
N GLY A 67 6.26 -5.25 -9.51
CA GLY A 67 5.74 -4.18 -10.36
C GLY A 67 5.11 -4.68 -11.66
N ARG A 68 5.59 -5.78 -12.22
CA ARG A 68 4.96 -6.44 -13.38
C ARG A 68 3.54 -6.93 -13.08
N ASN A 69 3.28 -7.37 -11.85
CA ASN A 69 1.94 -7.79 -11.43
C ASN A 69 0.96 -6.62 -11.35
N HIS A 70 1.44 -5.38 -11.29
CA HIS A 70 0.60 -4.17 -11.31
C HIS A 70 0.16 -3.75 -12.72
N ILE A 71 0.78 -4.29 -13.79
CA ILE A 71 0.44 -3.93 -15.17
C ILE A 71 -1.02 -4.26 -15.50
N PRO A 72 -1.53 -5.48 -15.25
CA PRO A 72 -2.87 -5.88 -15.66
C PRO A 72 -4.00 -5.32 -14.78
N TYR A 73 -3.70 -4.57 -13.70
CA TYR A 73 -4.78 -4.04 -12.87
C TYR A 73 -5.73 -3.16 -13.67
N ALA A 74 -7.01 -3.60 -13.70
CA ALA A 74 -8.06 -2.95 -14.43
C ALA A 74 -8.47 -1.58 -13.84
N GLY A 75 -9.11 -0.76 -14.66
CA GLY A 75 -9.69 0.52 -14.24
C GLY A 75 -8.77 1.73 -14.39
N ALA A 76 -7.51 1.55 -14.85
CA ALA A 76 -6.63 2.65 -15.21
C ALA A 76 -5.71 2.25 -16.38
N LYS A 77 -5.53 3.14 -17.36
CA LYS A 77 -4.61 2.94 -18.49
C LYS A 77 -3.17 3.19 -18.05
N LEU A 78 -2.26 2.26 -18.38
CA LEU A 78 -0.83 2.43 -18.14
C LEU A 78 -0.25 3.44 -19.15
N LEU A 79 0.38 4.51 -18.67
CA LEU A 79 1.02 5.54 -19.51
C LEU A 79 2.53 5.62 -19.31
N ALA A 80 3.04 5.16 -18.16
CA ALA A 80 4.47 5.22 -17.88
C ALA A 80 4.92 4.09 -16.96
N ILE A 81 6.19 3.72 -17.11
CA ILE A 81 6.92 2.85 -16.21
C ILE A 81 8.23 3.52 -15.80
N CYS A 82 8.70 3.23 -14.60
CA CYS A 82 9.97 3.76 -14.09
C CYS A 82 10.74 2.65 -13.36
N ASP A 83 12.03 2.54 -13.65
CA ASP A 83 12.95 1.66 -12.91
C ASP A 83 14.39 2.18 -13.10
N VAL A 84 15.24 1.93 -12.13
CA VAL A 84 16.67 2.27 -12.18
C VAL A 84 17.52 1.19 -12.83
N ASP A 85 16.91 0.04 -13.15
CA ASP A 85 17.52 -1.07 -13.89
C ASP A 85 17.00 -1.08 -15.34
N LYS A 86 17.92 -0.87 -16.30
CA LYS A 86 17.60 -0.84 -17.73
C LYS A 86 17.05 -2.15 -18.26
N ASN A 87 17.47 -3.28 -17.65
CA ASN A 87 16.99 -4.61 -18.05
C ASN A 87 15.53 -4.82 -17.63
N HIS A 88 15.13 -4.29 -16.46
CA HIS A 88 13.73 -4.28 -16.01
C HIS A 88 12.86 -3.50 -17.00
N LEU A 89 13.26 -2.26 -17.33
CA LEU A 89 12.55 -1.42 -18.31
C LEU A 89 12.43 -2.12 -19.66
N ALA A 90 13.55 -2.59 -20.23
CA ALA A 90 13.56 -3.26 -21.52
C ALA A 90 12.69 -4.52 -21.56
N GLY A 91 12.66 -5.25 -20.43
CA GLY A 91 11.81 -6.45 -20.28
C GLY A 91 10.33 -6.12 -20.34
N VAL A 92 9.89 -5.06 -19.64
CA VAL A 92 8.48 -4.65 -19.59
C VAL A 92 8.02 -3.99 -20.88
N LEU A 93 8.85 -3.14 -21.51
CA LEU A 93 8.50 -2.48 -22.78
C LEU A 93 8.14 -3.45 -23.91
N LYS A 94 8.60 -4.71 -23.84
CA LYS A 94 8.23 -5.76 -24.80
C LYS A 94 6.82 -6.30 -24.60
N THR A 95 6.18 -6.02 -23.47
CA THR A 95 4.92 -6.63 -23.02
C THR A 95 3.77 -5.63 -22.86
N VAL A 96 4.04 -4.35 -23.01
CA VAL A 96 3.07 -3.26 -22.88
C VAL A 96 2.88 -2.53 -24.20
N ASP A 97 1.86 -1.66 -24.27
CA ASP A 97 1.57 -0.87 -25.45
C ASP A 97 2.75 0.06 -25.83
N SER A 98 2.94 0.31 -27.11
CA SER A 98 4.06 1.09 -27.64
C SER A 98 4.04 2.58 -27.25
N ASP A 99 2.90 3.09 -26.77
CA ASP A 99 2.75 4.47 -26.28
C ASP A 99 3.19 4.65 -24.81
N VAL A 100 3.42 3.55 -24.08
CA VAL A 100 3.95 3.59 -22.70
C VAL A 100 5.37 4.13 -22.68
N LYS A 101 5.61 5.16 -21.84
CA LYS A 101 6.91 5.81 -21.71
C LYS A 101 7.72 5.21 -20.55
N ALA A 102 9.02 5.03 -20.77
CA ALA A 102 9.96 4.55 -19.74
C ALA A 102 10.79 5.70 -19.19
N TYR A 103 11.00 5.67 -17.86
CA TYR A 103 11.75 6.68 -17.11
C TYR A 103 12.78 5.99 -16.18
N ALA A 104 13.90 6.66 -15.93
CA ALA A 104 14.90 6.23 -14.94
C ALA A 104 14.76 7.00 -13.62
N ASP A 105 14.07 8.13 -13.62
CA ASP A 105 13.82 8.98 -12.44
C ASP A 105 12.30 9.12 -12.22
N TYR A 106 11.80 8.63 -11.08
CA TYR A 106 10.37 8.70 -10.76
C TYR A 106 9.84 10.13 -10.65
N ARG A 107 10.70 11.11 -10.33
CA ARG A 107 10.30 12.52 -10.21
C ARG A 107 9.83 13.08 -11.56
N GLU A 108 10.38 12.60 -12.68
CA GLU A 108 9.88 12.94 -14.01
C GLU A 108 8.46 12.39 -14.25
N VAL A 109 8.18 11.20 -13.72
CA VAL A 109 6.83 10.61 -13.77
C VAL A 109 5.82 11.45 -12.96
N LEU A 110 6.23 11.91 -11.77
CA LEU A 110 5.36 12.73 -10.89
C LEU A 110 5.00 14.09 -11.53
N GLN A 111 5.85 14.65 -12.40
CA GLN A 111 5.59 15.92 -13.10
C GLN A 111 4.53 15.80 -14.20
N ARG A 112 4.21 14.58 -14.66
CA ARG A 112 3.22 14.37 -15.71
C ARG A 112 1.80 14.64 -15.21
N GLN A 113 1.11 15.58 -15.88
CA GLN A 113 -0.25 15.99 -15.53
C GLN A 113 -1.32 14.99 -16.02
N ASP A 114 -0.98 14.13 -16.97
CA ASP A 114 -1.86 13.12 -17.55
C ASP A 114 -1.85 11.79 -16.79
N ILE A 115 -1.20 11.71 -15.62
CA ILE A 115 -1.18 10.54 -14.74
C ILE A 115 -1.97 10.84 -13.47
N ASP A 116 -2.98 10.01 -13.16
CA ASP A 116 -3.81 10.13 -11.97
C ASP A 116 -3.26 9.33 -10.79
N ILE A 117 -2.75 8.11 -11.07
CA ILE A 117 -2.40 7.11 -10.06
C ILE A 117 -0.94 6.70 -10.21
N ILE A 118 -0.23 6.65 -9.08
CA ILE A 118 1.12 6.08 -9.00
C ILE A 118 1.05 4.74 -8.27
N HIS A 119 1.50 3.67 -8.93
CA HIS A 119 1.78 2.39 -8.31
C HIS A 119 3.25 2.33 -7.91
N ILE A 120 3.53 2.08 -6.63
CA ILE A 120 4.88 1.99 -6.06
C ILE A 120 5.16 0.55 -5.70
N ALA A 121 6.11 -0.08 -6.40
CA ALA A 121 6.51 -1.47 -6.20
C ALA A 121 8.05 -1.63 -6.14
N THR A 122 8.68 -0.62 -5.59
CA THR A 122 10.12 -0.54 -5.29
C THR A 122 10.48 -1.34 -4.04
N PRO A 123 11.75 -1.44 -3.64
CA PRO A 123 12.11 -1.87 -2.28
C PRO A 123 11.56 -0.92 -1.20
N PRO A 124 11.26 -1.43 0.01
CA PRO A 124 10.56 -0.67 1.07
C PRO A 124 11.20 0.66 1.51
N HIS A 125 12.52 0.78 1.43
CA HIS A 125 13.21 2.04 1.77
C HIS A 125 12.86 3.22 0.83
N TRP A 126 12.16 2.96 -0.25
CA TRP A 126 11.64 3.96 -1.18
C TRP A 126 10.15 4.27 -0.98
N HIS A 127 9.39 3.36 -0.33
CA HIS A 127 7.94 3.47 -0.25
C HIS A 127 7.47 4.77 0.40
N GLY A 128 8.10 5.15 1.52
CA GLY A 128 7.72 6.35 2.27
C GLY A 128 7.88 7.62 1.45
N ILE A 129 9.09 7.88 0.96
CA ILE A 129 9.38 9.12 0.22
C ILE A 129 8.58 9.21 -1.09
N MET A 130 8.50 8.12 -1.86
CA MET A 130 7.74 8.11 -3.12
C MET A 130 6.25 8.31 -2.89
N SER A 131 5.66 7.71 -1.84
CA SER A 131 4.26 7.89 -1.48
C SER A 131 3.94 9.32 -1.08
N ALA A 132 4.79 9.93 -0.24
CA ALA A 132 4.61 11.30 0.19
C ALA A 132 4.77 12.30 -0.97
N GLU A 133 5.79 12.13 -1.81
CA GLU A 133 6.01 12.99 -2.98
C GLU A 133 4.91 12.83 -4.03
N ALA A 134 4.43 11.61 -4.28
CA ALA A 134 3.29 11.37 -5.17
C ALA A 134 2.02 12.08 -4.68
N ALA A 135 1.73 11.99 -3.39
CA ALA A 135 0.59 12.70 -2.79
C ALA A 135 0.75 14.22 -2.89
N LYS A 136 1.94 14.78 -2.61
CA LYS A 136 2.26 16.20 -2.76
C LYS A 136 2.15 16.67 -4.22
N ALA A 137 2.46 15.79 -5.19
CA ALA A 137 2.29 16.03 -6.63
C ALA A 137 0.83 15.88 -7.12
N GLY A 138 -0.12 15.65 -6.22
CA GLY A 138 -1.55 15.53 -6.56
C GLY A 138 -1.95 14.17 -7.11
N LYS A 139 -1.13 13.12 -6.94
CA LYS A 139 -1.41 11.77 -7.42
C LYS A 139 -2.05 10.92 -6.33
N ASP A 140 -2.99 10.05 -6.72
CA ASP A 140 -3.45 8.99 -5.86
C ASP A 140 -2.44 7.85 -5.85
N VAL A 141 -2.32 7.14 -4.72
CA VAL A 141 -1.19 6.24 -4.47
C VAL A 141 -1.66 4.80 -4.22
N TRP A 142 -1.05 3.87 -4.93
CA TRP A 142 -1.12 2.45 -4.63
C TRP A 142 0.29 1.96 -4.28
N CYS A 143 0.54 1.73 -3.01
CA CYS A 143 1.85 1.32 -2.51
C CYS A 143 1.88 -0.16 -2.16
N GLU A 144 2.97 -0.84 -2.51
CA GLU A 144 3.28 -2.18 -2.03
C GLU A 144 3.59 -2.18 -0.53
N LYS A 145 3.39 -3.32 0.09
CA LYS A 145 3.77 -3.57 1.49
C LYS A 145 5.29 -3.86 1.62
N PRO A 146 5.88 -3.63 2.79
CA PRO A 146 5.35 -2.85 3.91
C PRO A 146 5.17 -1.38 3.51
N MET A 147 4.18 -0.71 4.09
CA MET A 147 3.84 0.67 3.74
C MET A 147 5.06 1.59 3.79
N THR A 148 5.88 1.42 4.80
CA THR A 148 7.14 2.16 4.98
C THR A 148 8.16 1.31 5.71
N ARG A 149 9.44 1.64 5.57
CA ARG A 149 10.50 0.99 6.28
C ARG A 149 10.63 1.45 7.73
N THR A 150 10.28 2.69 8.03
CA THR A 150 10.30 3.25 9.38
C THR A 150 8.95 3.83 9.78
N LEU A 151 8.71 3.92 11.09
CA LEU A 151 7.50 4.50 11.64
C LEU A 151 7.38 5.99 11.29
N GLY A 152 8.49 6.73 11.34
CA GLY A 152 8.48 8.16 11.00
C GLY A 152 8.13 8.44 9.54
N GLU A 153 8.61 7.62 8.60
CA GLU A 153 8.16 7.69 7.20
C GLU A 153 6.64 7.49 7.09
N GLY A 154 6.07 6.56 7.85
CA GLY A 154 4.63 6.31 7.87
C GLY A 154 3.83 7.52 8.33
N ILE A 155 4.30 8.24 9.34
CA ILE A 155 3.69 9.50 9.82
C ILE A 155 3.64 10.53 8.69
N GLU A 156 4.76 10.72 7.97
CA GLU A 156 4.83 11.69 6.88
C GLU A 156 3.97 11.29 5.67
N VAL A 157 3.86 10.00 5.35
CA VAL A 157 2.93 9.53 4.31
C VAL A 157 1.47 9.84 4.67
N VAL A 158 1.05 9.50 5.89
CA VAL A 158 -0.33 9.81 6.36
C VAL A 158 -0.61 11.31 6.23
N LYS A 159 0.31 12.14 6.72
CA LYS A 159 0.21 13.59 6.66
C LYS A 159 0.13 14.10 5.21
N ALA A 160 1.01 13.64 4.32
CA ALA A 160 1.04 14.07 2.93
C ALA A 160 -0.25 13.68 2.19
N VAL A 161 -0.73 12.44 2.38
CA VAL A 161 -1.98 11.96 1.76
C VAL A 161 -3.17 12.78 2.21
N GLN A 162 -3.32 13.03 3.52
CA GLN A 162 -4.43 13.79 4.09
C GLN A 162 -4.40 15.26 3.72
N GLN A 163 -3.25 15.91 3.81
CA GLN A 163 -3.11 17.33 3.48
C GLN A 163 -3.40 17.63 2.02
N ASN A 164 -3.11 16.68 1.12
CA ASN A 164 -3.35 16.85 -0.31
C ASN A 164 -4.67 16.19 -0.78
N GLY A 165 -5.47 15.63 0.13
CA GLY A 165 -6.76 15.00 -0.18
C GLY A 165 -6.63 13.84 -1.17
N ARG A 166 -5.55 13.05 -1.10
CA ARG A 166 -5.32 11.94 -2.02
C ARG A 166 -5.90 10.65 -1.49
N ILE A 167 -6.18 9.72 -2.39
CA ILE A 167 -6.60 8.37 -2.05
C ILE A 167 -5.35 7.48 -2.00
N PHE A 168 -5.22 6.75 -0.92
CA PHE A 168 -4.12 5.81 -0.70
C PHE A 168 -4.66 4.38 -0.60
N ARG A 169 -3.98 3.44 -1.24
CA ARG A 169 -4.15 2.01 -1.09
C ARG A 169 -2.83 1.36 -0.73
N LEU A 170 -2.82 0.64 0.38
CA LEU A 170 -1.76 -0.32 0.67
C LEU A 170 -2.09 -1.67 0.02
N ASN A 171 -1.10 -2.33 -0.57
CA ASN A 171 -1.28 -3.60 -1.23
C ASN A 171 -0.99 -4.77 -0.29
N THR A 172 -1.97 -5.15 0.54
CA THR A 172 -2.03 -6.46 1.17
C THR A 172 -3.28 -7.22 0.71
N TRP A 173 -3.34 -8.54 0.89
CA TRP A 173 -4.41 -9.34 0.28
C TRP A 173 -5.46 -9.77 1.29
N PHE A 174 -5.03 -10.23 2.45
CA PHE A 174 -5.84 -11.06 3.35
C PHE A 174 -7.02 -10.34 4.02
N ARG A 175 -7.07 -9.01 3.98
CA ARG A 175 -8.25 -8.27 4.45
C ARG A 175 -9.43 -8.39 3.47
N PHE A 176 -9.20 -8.70 2.19
CA PHE A 176 -10.18 -8.60 1.10
C PHE A 176 -10.39 -9.88 0.31
N GLU A 177 -9.56 -10.91 0.50
CA GLU A 177 -9.58 -12.11 -0.33
C GLU A 177 -10.38 -13.23 0.30
N ASP A 178 -10.77 -14.20 -0.54
CA ASP A 178 -11.60 -15.34 -0.16
C ASP A 178 -10.92 -16.33 0.78
N ILE A 179 -9.60 -16.17 1.00
CA ILE A 179 -8.81 -17.06 1.84
C ILE A 179 -8.15 -16.24 2.96
N PHE A 180 -8.65 -16.38 4.15
CA PHE A 180 -8.08 -15.81 5.35
C PHE A 180 -7.34 -16.89 6.15
N TYR A 181 -6.01 -16.85 6.21
CA TYR A 181 -5.15 -17.75 6.99
C TYR A 181 -5.48 -19.26 6.86
N GLY A 182 -5.82 -19.73 5.67
CA GLY A 182 -6.20 -21.14 5.49
C GLY A 182 -7.52 -21.53 6.12
N PHE A 183 -8.35 -20.57 6.56
CA PHE A 183 -9.68 -20.83 7.11
C PHE A 183 -10.70 -21.25 6.07
N GLY A 184 -10.40 -21.15 4.78
CA GLY A 184 -11.33 -21.43 3.70
C GLY A 184 -12.53 -20.47 3.64
N THR A 185 -12.37 -19.27 4.24
CA THR A 185 -13.38 -18.22 4.30
C THR A 185 -12.70 -16.85 4.20
N THR A 186 -13.50 -15.81 3.95
CA THR A 186 -13.05 -14.42 4.03
C THR A 186 -12.78 -13.98 5.47
N VAL A 187 -12.26 -12.78 5.66
CA VAL A 187 -12.05 -12.21 6.99
C VAL A 187 -13.35 -11.89 7.74
N ASP A 188 -14.45 -11.66 7.02
CA ASP A 188 -15.71 -11.16 7.60
C ASP A 188 -16.35 -12.07 8.65
N PRO A 189 -16.46 -13.41 8.47
CA PRO A 189 -16.94 -14.29 9.52
C PRO A 189 -16.11 -14.25 10.80
N VAL A 190 -14.76 -14.10 10.66
CA VAL A 190 -13.86 -13.99 11.79
C VAL A 190 -14.04 -12.63 12.49
N LYS A 191 -14.17 -11.56 11.72
CA LYS A 191 -14.49 -10.22 12.22
C LYS A 191 -15.80 -10.19 12.98
N LYS A 192 -16.85 -10.82 12.42
CA LYS A 192 -18.15 -10.95 13.07
C LYS A 192 -18.03 -11.68 14.41
N LEU A 193 -17.26 -12.78 14.44
CA LEU A 193 -17.05 -13.56 15.66
C LEU A 193 -16.35 -12.74 16.74
N THR A 194 -15.26 -12.05 16.42
CA THR A 194 -14.55 -11.24 17.41
C THR A 194 -15.39 -10.05 17.89
N ALA A 195 -16.11 -9.39 16.99
CA ALA A 195 -17.04 -8.30 17.31
C ALA A 195 -18.23 -8.73 18.18
N SER A 196 -18.72 -9.98 18.00
CA SER A 196 -19.81 -10.54 18.80
C SER A 196 -19.47 -10.76 20.29
N ARG A 197 -18.17 -10.77 20.61
CA ARG A 197 -17.65 -11.12 21.96
C ARG A 197 -17.96 -12.55 22.43
N LEU A 198 -18.40 -13.43 21.56
CA LEU A 198 -18.67 -14.83 21.90
C LEU A 198 -17.43 -15.60 22.39
N LEU A 199 -16.24 -15.15 22.00
CA LEU A 199 -14.96 -15.67 22.51
C LEU A 199 -14.57 -15.07 23.86
N GLY A 200 -15.32 -14.08 24.38
CA GLY A 200 -14.91 -13.23 25.49
C GLY A 200 -13.91 -12.16 25.07
N TRP A 201 -13.32 -11.47 26.06
CA TRP A 201 -12.32 -10.41 25.85
C TRP A 201 -11.42 -10.27 27.07
N PRO A 202 -10.12 -10.00 27.00
CA PRO A 202 -9.34 -9.75 25.77
C PRO A 202 -9.04 -11.02 24.95
N LEU A 203 -8.66 -10.84 23.68
CA LEU A 203 -8.31 -11.91 22.77
C LEU A 203 -6.79 -12.03 22.58
N LYS A 204 -6.33 -13.27 22.41
CA LYS A 204 -4.99 -13.62 21.98
C LYS A 204 -5.06 -14.24 20.58
N VAL A 205 -4.35 -13.66 19.62
CA VAL A 205 -4.22 -14.20 18.26
C VAL A 205 -2.81 -14.71 18.07
N THR A 206 -2.66 -15.97 17.67
CA THR A 206 -1.34 -16.59 17.42
C THR A 206 -1.18 -16.91 15.93
N ILE A 207 -0.19 -16.30 15.31
CA ILE A 207 0.22 -16.57 13.93
C ILE A 207 1.46 -17.47 14.00
N ASN A 208 1.29 -18.75 13.73
CA ASN A 208 2.35 -19.75 13.74
C ASN A 208 2.74 -20.18 12.32
N ARG A 209 3.77 -21.02 12.17
CA ARG A 209 4.25 -21.50 10.88
C ARG A 209 3.27 -22.39 10.12
N SER A 210 2.27 -22.94 10.78
CA SER A 210 1.28 -23.85 10.18
C SER A 210 0.01 -23.13 9.70
N THR A 211 -0.17 -21.85 9.97
CA THR A 211 -1.32 -21.07 9.52
C THR A 211 -1.31 -20.74 8.01
N GLY A 212 -0.53 -21.49 7.22
CA GLY A 212 -0.45 -21.36 5.78
C GLY A 212 0.58 -20.35 5.28
N PHE A 213 1.37 -19.77 6.18
CA PHE A 213 2.34 -18.73 5.83
C PHE A 213 3.72 -19.05 6.39
N ASP A 214 4.69 -19.04 5.47
CA ASP A 214 6.09 -19.09 5.83
C ASP A 214 6.55 -17.66 6.19
N TRP A 215 7.19 -17.51 7.36
CA TRP A 215 7.86 -16.27 7.76
C TRP A 215 9.06 -15.93 6.87
N LYS A 216 9.36 -16.78 5.88
CA LYS A 216 10.44 -16.60 4.92
C LYS A 216 11.78 -16.29 5.58
N PHE A 217 12.12 -17.08 6.60
CA PHE A 217 13.38 -16.94 7.34
C PHE A 217 14.64 -17.11 6.48
N TYR A 218 14.50 -17.50 5.21
CA TYR A 218 15.58 -17.49 4.24
C TYR A 218 15.94 -16.08 3.74
N TRP A 219 15.11 -15.05 3.99
CA TRP A 219 15.45 -13.65 3.76
C TRP A 219 16.36 -13.12 4.87
N THR A 220 17.57 -13.69 5.01
CA THR A 220 18.61 -13.22 5.92
C THR A 220 19.73 -12.54 5.16
N GLY A 221 20.39 -11.55 5.76
CA GLY A 221 21.53 -10.86 5.16
C GLY A 221 22.82 -11.67 5.28
N GLN A 222 23.69 -11.49 4.31
CA GLN A 222 25.08 -11.95 4.38
C GLN A 222 25.96 -10.83 4.95
N THR A 223 26.94 -11.18 5.78
CA THR A 223 27.78 -10.21 6.52
C THR A 223 29.14 -9.96 5.89
N ASP A 224 29.66 -10.97 5.17
CA ASP A 224 31.02 -10.95 4.61
C ASP A 224 31.02 -10.58 3.13
N LEU A 225 30.28 -9.52 2.78
CA LEU A 225 30.16 -9.09 1.38
C LEU A 225 31.38 -8.32 0.92
N VAL A 226 32.09 -8.86 -0.06
CA VAL A 226 33.19 -8.18 -0.75
C VAL A 226 32.61 -7.24 -1.81
N PRO A 227 32.99 -5.96 -1.84
CA PRO A 227 32.51 -5.01 -2.86
C PRO A 227 32.78 -5.50 -4.29
N MET A 228 31.80 -5.33 -5.16
CA MET A 228 31.88 -5.69 -6.58
C MET A 228 31.59 -4.46 -7.46
N PRO A 229 32.04 -4.46 -8.73
CA PRO A 229 31.67 -3.43 -9.69
C PRO A 229 30.16 -3.36 -9.89
N VAL A 230 29.62 -2.14 -9.98
CA VAL A 230 28.22 -1.92 -10.31
C VAL A 230 27.97 -2.33 -11.76
N PRO A 231 26.96 -3.15 -12.07
CA PRO A 231 26.62 -3.49 -13.45
C PRO A 231 26.20 -2.26 -14.24
N PRO A 232 26.54 -2.14 -15.53
CA PRO A 232 26.30 -0.93 -16.33
C PRO A 232 24.82 -0.63 -16.57
N GLU A 233 23.96 -1.61 -16.42
CA GLU A 233 22.49 -1.46 -16.52
C GLU A 233 21.83 -0.87 -15.29
N LEU A 234 22.47 -0.94 -14.09
CA LEU A 234 21.92 -0.52 -12.81
C LEU A 234 22.43 0.87 -12.40
N ASP A 235 21.55 1.84 -12.24
CA ASP A 235 21.84 3.08 -11.53
C ASP A 235 21.80 2.80 -10.01
N TYR A 236 22.94 2.34 -9.48
CA TYR A 236 23.03 1.92 -8.07
C TYR A 236 22.88 3.08 -7.09
N ASP A 237 23.30 4.30 -7.46
CA ASP A 237 23.13 5.47 -6.60
C ASP A 237 21.64 5.80 -6.41
N ARG A 238 20.85 5.76 -7.48
CA ARG A 238 19.39 5.89 -7.40
C ARG A 238 18.73 4.69 -6.78
N TRP A 239 19.27 3.48 -6.96
CA TRP A 239 18.75 2.31 -6.27
C TRP A 239 18.85 2.46 -4.74
N LEU A 240 20.00 2.92 -4.24
CA LEU A 240 20.21 3.23 -2.82
C LEU A 240 19.30 4.35 -2.34
N GLY A 241 19.18 5.43 -3.12
CA GLY A 241 18.31 6.57 -2.80
C GLY A 241 18.50 7.09 -1.38
N PRO A 242 17.43 7.08 -0.54
CA PRO A 242 17.50 7.58 0.83
C PRO A 242 18.31 6.68 1.79
N ALA A 243 18.57 5.42 1.42
CA ALA A 243 19.32 4.51 2.28
C ALA A 243 20.78 4.92 2.42
N PRO A 244 21.45 4.60 3.53
CA PRO A 244 22.86 4.84 3.71
C PRO A 244 23.70 4.22 2.59
N TYR A 245 24.79 4.88 2.20
CA TYR A 245 25.71 4.32 1.20
C TYR A 245 26.33 3.01 1.70
N LYS A 246 26.23 1.98 0.89
CA LYS A 246 26.93 0.71 1.04
C LYS A 246 27.58 0.36 -0.30
N PRO A 247 28.80 -0.19 -0.33
CA PRO A 247 29.39 -0.69 -1.56
C PRO A 247 28.47 -1.72 -2.24
N TYR A 248 28.48 -1.71 -3.56
CA TYR A 248 27.65 -2.63 -4.33
C TYR A 248 28.06 -4.09 -4.10
N HIS A 249 27.04 -4.91 -3.94
CA HIS A 249 27.12 -6.37 -4.00
C HIS A 249 25.76 -6.90 -4.49
N PRO A 250 25.72 -7.92 -5.38
CA PRO A 250 24.45 -8.44 -5.93
C PRO A 250 23.51 -8.97 -4.86
N HIS A 251 24.02 -9.43 -3.72
CA HIS A 251 23.17 -9.86 -2.60
C HIS A 251 22.46 -8.71 -1.88
N ARG A 252 22.86 -7.44 -2.09
CA ARG A 252 22.19 -6.27 -1.49
C ARG A 252 21.04 -5.72 -2.33
N VAL A 253 20.90 -6.16 -3.56
CA VAL A 253 19.93 -5.60 -4.51
C VAL A 253 18.87 -6.61 -4.93
N HIS A 254 17.87 -6.16 -5.70
CA HIS A 254 16.80 -6.99 -6.23
C HIS A 254 16.06 -7.80 -5.13
N GLY A 255 15.96 -9.12 -5.22
CA GLY A 255 15.21 -9.94 -4.27
C GLY A 255 15.83 -10.01 -2.87
N THR A 256 17.16 -10.10 -2.79
CA THR A 256 17.92 -10.35 -1.57
C THR A 256 18.13 -9.12 -0.68
N PHE A 257 17.78 -7.92 -1.16
CA PHE A 257 17.79 -6.70 -0.33
C PHE A 257 17.02 -6.87 0.99
N ARG A 258 16.07 -7.79 1.01
CA ARG A 258 15.23 -8.07 2.18
C ARG A 258 16.02 -8.43 3.43
N GLY A 259 17.18 -9.02 3.28
CA GLY A 259 18.06 -9.40 4.38
C GLY A 259 18.81 -8.24 5.07
N TYR A 260 18.53 -6.97 4.75
CA TYR A 260 19.32 -5.85 5.27
C TYR A 260 18.43 -4.76 5.89
N TRP A 261 18.78 -4.34 7.12
CA TRP A 261 18.03 -3.35 7.89
C TRP A 261 17.87 -2.00 7.20
N ASP A 262 18.79 -1.63 6.32
CA ASP A 262 18.70 -0.37 5.57
C ASP A 262 17.60 -0.38 4.51
N TYR A 263 17.16 -1.55 4.06
CA TYR A 263 16.21 -1.68 2.94
C TYR A 263 14.88 -2.33 3.35
N ASP A 264 14.93 -3.31 4.27
CA ASP A 264 13.77 -4.08 4.74
C ASP A 264 14.05 -4.65 6.14
N GLY A 265 13.32 -5.65 6.59
CA GLY A 265 13.43 -6.30 7.90
C GLY A 265 13.38 -7.84 7.83
N GLY A 266 14.01 -8.45 6.80
CA GLY A 266 13.99 -9.89 6.62
C GLY A 266 12.62 -10.44 6.27
N GLY A 267 12.33 -11.66 6.72
CA GLY A 267 11.02 -12.26 6.53
C GLY A 267 9.88 -11.50 7.22
N LEU A 268 10.18 -10.85 8.35
CA LEU A 268 9.20 -10.01 9.07
C LEU A 268 8.84 -8.76 8.25
N GLY A 269 9.82 -8.09 7.64
CA GLY A 269 9.57 -6.97 6.73
C GLY A 269 8.78 -7.40 5.50
N ASP A 270 9.20 -8.50 4.84
CA ASP A 270 8.53 -8.99 3.63
C ASP A 270 7.09 -9.48 3.88
N MET A 271 6.83 -10.22 4.96
CA MET A 271 5.53 -10.86 5.17
C MET A 271 4.70 -10.26 6.32
N GLY A 272 5.33 -9.57 7.26
CA GLY A 272 4.69 -9.15 8.50
C GLY A 272 3.40 -8.37 8.29
N GLN A 273 3.38 -7.39 7.39
CA GLN A 273 2.18 -6.59 7.20
C GLN A 273 1.04 -7.36 6.53
N HIS A 274 1.32 -8.36 5.68
CA HIS A 274 0.28 -9.24 5.16
C HIS A 274 -0.46 -9.97 6.28
N TYR A 275 0.28 -10.45 7.28
CA TYR A 275 -0.31 -11.25 8.36
C TYR A 275 -0.90 -10.40 9.49
N LEU A 276 -0.27 -9.27 9.79
CA LEU A 276 -0.66 -8.43 10.92
C LEU A 276 -1.86 -7.53 10.61
N ASP A 277 -1.99 -7.07 9.36
CA ASP A 277 -3.07 -6.18 8.97
C ASP A 277 -4.47 -6.76 9.21
N PRO A 278 -4.82 -7.97 8.73
CA PRO A 278 -6.14 -8.52 8.98
C PRO A 278 -6.36 -8.88 10.46
N VAL A 279 -5.30 -9.23 11.21
CA VAL A 279 -5.42 -9.47 12.66
C VAL A 279 -5.75 -8.17 13.39
N GLN A 280 -5.11 -7.07 13.04
CA GLN A 280 -5.42 -5.76 13.60
C GLN A 280 -6.88 -5.38 13.31
N TYR A 281 -7.37 -5.63 12.10
CA TYR A 281 -8.75 -5.40 11.71
C TYR A 281 -9.75 -6.21 12.53
N ILE A 282 -9.54 -7.53 12.68
CA ILE A 282 -10.46 -8.38 13.46
C ILE A 282 -10.43 -8.04 14.95
N LEU A 283 -9.30 -7.59 15.49
CA LEU A 283 -9.15 -7.13 16.88
C LEU A 283 -9.67 -5.69 17.11
N GLU A 284 -10.19 -5.00 16.09
CA GLU A 284 -10.68 -3.62 16.18
C GLU A 284 -9.59 -2.61 16.58
N LYS A 285 -8.36 -2.82 16.12
CA LYS A 285 -7.18 -2.02 16.49
C LYS A 285 -6.67 -1.07 15.39
N ASP A 286 -7.46 -0.84 14.34
CA ASP A 286 -7.07 0.06 13.24
C ASP A 286 -6.82 1.52 13.68
N HIS A 287 -7.12 1.87 14.92
CA HIS A 287 -6.94 3.22 15.50
C HIS A 287 -5.82 3.33 16.53
N THR A 288 -5.18 2.23 16.93
CA THR A 288 -4.16 2.21 18.00
C THR A 288 -3.02 1.24 17.68
N SER A 289 -2.05 1.14 18.57
CA SER A 289 -0.88 0.25 18.46
C SER A 289 -0.60 -0.44 19.80
N PRO A 290 0.21 -1.52 19.83
CA PRO A 290 0.62 -2.17 21.08
C PRO A 290 1.37 -1.24 22.02
N VAL A 291 1.23 -1.48 23.32
CA VAL A 291 1.96 -0.78 24.40
C VAL A 291 3.20 -1.54 24.86
N SER A 292 3.32 -2.82 24.50
CA SER A 292 4.45 -3.69 24.86
C SER A 292 4.82 -4.58 23.69
N ILE A 293 6.11 -4.75 23.47
CA ILE A 293 6.72 -5.63 22.50
C ILE A 293 7.70 -6.53 23.25
N ASP A 294 7.37 -7.81 23.38
CA ASP A 294 8.23 -8.81 24.01
C ASP A 294 8.77 -9.74 22.95
N ILE A 295 10.08 -10.05 23.03
CA ILE A 295 10.74 -10.85 21.98
C ILE A 295 11.56 -12.00 22.57
N ASP A 296 11.65 -13.06 21.78
CA ASP A 296 12.66 -14.09 21.86
C ASP A 296 13.33 -14.22 20.48
N ALA A 297 14.56 -13.76 20.39
CA ALA A 297 15.34 -13.73 19.16
C ALA A 297 16.83 -13.87 19.47
N PRO A 298 17.64 -14.52 18.60
CA PRO A 298 19.09 -14.45 18.72
C PRO A 298 19.58 -13.01 18.53
N GLN A 299 20.81 -12.75 18.98
CA GLN A 299 21.44 -11.45 18.74
C GLN A 299 21.54 -11.19 17.21
N GLN A 300 21.12 -10.03 16.79
CA GLN A 300 21.12 -9.61 15.40
C GLN A 300 22.44 -8.96 15.01
N HIS A 301 22.81 -9.11 13.74
CA HIS A 301 23.94 -8.38 13.17
C HIS A 301 23.53 -6.91 12.91
N PRO A 302 24.43 -5.92 13.11
CA PRO A 302 24.09 -4.50 12.93
C PRO A 302 23.59 -4.11 11.53
N ASP A 303 24.02 -4.84 10.49
CA ASP A 303 23.69 -4.57 9.07
C ASP A 303 22.67 -5.56 8.49
N ALA A 304 22.65 -6.80 8.99
CA ALA A 304 21.90 -7.88 8.38
C ALA A 304 20.78 -8.40 9.30
N ALA A 305 19.59 -8.54 8.73
CA ALA A 305 18.46 -9.16 9.40
C ALA A 305 18.68 -10.67 9.52
N GLY A 306 18.39 -11.22 10.69
CA GLY A 306 18.40 -12.63 10.99
C GLY A 306 17.00 -13.17 11.30
N THR A 307 16.97 -14.32 11.97
CA THR A 307 15.74 -14.99 12.41
C THR A 307 15.31 -14.54 13.80
N TRP A 308 14.10 -14.89 14.17
CA TRP A 308 13.55 -14.74 15.52
C TRP A 308 12.71 -15.98 15.84
N ARG A 309 12.45 -16.25 17.14
CA ARG A 309 11.63 -17.38 17.60
C ARG A 309 10.21 -16.96 17.94
N ARG A 310 10.06 -15.88 18.71
CA ARG A 310 8.76 -15.41 19.18
C ARG A 310 8.74 -13.89 19.32
N ILE A 311 7.62 -13.28 18.93
CA ILE A 311 7.33 -11.87 19.16
C ILE A 311 5.92 -11.77 19.74
N GLU A 312 5.74 -11.05 20.83
CA GLU A 312 4.44 -10.81 21.45
C GLU A 312 4.17 -9.31 21.49
N LEU A 313 3.06 -8.91 20.89
CA LEU A 313 2.58 -7.53 20.83
C LEU A 313 1.35 -7.42 21.73
N THR A 314 1.43 -6.65 22.81
CA THR A 314 0.34 -6.50 23.78
C THR A 314 -0.26 -5.11 23.71
N TYR A 315 -1.59 -5.03 23.57
CA TYR A 315 -2.37 -3.79 23.59
C TYR A 315 -2.78 -3.40 25.01
N ALA A 316 -3.14 -2.14 25.18
CA ALA A 316 -3.51 -1.58 26.50
C ALA A 316 -4.73 -2.27 27.13
N ASP A 317 -5.65 -2.82 26.34
CA ASP A 317 -6.82 -3.56 26.80
C ASP A 317 -6.55 -5.07 27.07
N GLY A 318 -5.29 -5.48 26.99
CA GLY A 318 -4.87 -6.86 27.23
C GLY A 318 -4.94 -7.79 26.01
N CYS A 319 -5.44 -7.33 24.86
CA CYS A 319 -5.35 -8.11 23.63
C CYS A 319 -3.89 -8.34 23.23
N LYS A 320 -3.62 -9.50 22.63
CA LYS A 320 -2.27 -9.92 22.25
C LYS A 320 -2.22 -10.45 20.84
N ILE A 321 -1.16 -10.11 20.12
CA ILE A 321 -0.78 -10.75 18.86
C ILE A 321 0.55 -11.45 19.09
N ILE A 322 0.60 -12.74 18.81
CA ILE A 322 1.78 -13.56 18.96
C ILE A 322 2.25 -14.03 17.59
N LEU A 323 3.47 -13.71 17.23
CA LEU A 323 4.15 -14.25 16.09
C LEU A 323 5.02 -15.40 16.59
N ASP A 324 4.68 -16.62 16.19
CA ASP A 324 5.40 -17.83 16.63
C ASP A 324 6.17 -18.41 15.43
N GLY A 325 7.49 -18.24 15.44
CA GLY A 325 8.39 -18.65 14.38
C GLY A 325 8.75 -20.13 14.41
N GLU A 326 8.41 -20.85 15.47
CA GLU A 326 8.84 -22.24 15.69
C GLU A 326 7.69 -23.25 15.65
N ASN A 327 6.51 -22.87 16.14
CA ASN A 327 5.38 -23.79 16.25
C ASN A 327 4.83 -24.16 14.86
N THR A 328 4.72 -25.46 14.60
CA THR A 328 4.18 -26.05 13.38
C THR A 328 2.90 -26.84 13.60
N ASP A 329 2.27 -26.75 14.78
CA ASP A 329 1.01 -27.42 15.07
C ASP A 329 -0.13 -26.78 14.26
N SER A 330 -0.65 -27.52 13.29
CA SER A 330 -1.76 -27.10 12.44
C SER A 330 -3.12 -27.08 13.16
N ASP A 331 -3.22 -27.72 14.30
CA ASP A 331 -4.44 -27.77 15.12
C ASP A 331 -4.40 -26.79 16.29
N ALA A 332 -3.32 -26.01 16.45
CA ALA A 332 -3.25 -24.96 17.45
C ALA A 332 -4.34 -23.90 17.22
N PRO A 333 -4.95 -23.35 18.29
CA PRO A 333 -5.95 -22.30 18.14
C PRO A 333 -5.33 -21.05 17.55
N PHE A 334 -6.03 -20.45 16.60
CA PHE A 334 -5.64 -19.17 16.00
C PHE A 334 -6.05 -17.98 16.88
N ILE A 335 -7.28 -18.02 17.45
CA ILE A 335 -7.78 -17.02 18.40
C ILE A 335 -8.17 -17.72 19.69
N GLU A 336 -7.71 -17.18 20.80
CA GLU A 336 -8.11 -17.62 22.13
C GLU A 336 -8.68 -16.43 22.90
N GLY A 337 -9.86 -16.64 23.48
CA GLY A 337 -10.45 -15.74 24.44
C GLY A 337 -10.82 -16.47 25.73
N PRO A 338 -11.27 -15.75 26.76
CA PRO A 338 -11.65 -16.38 28.05
C PRO A 338 -12.85 -17.33 27.93
N ASP A 339 -13.73 -17.14 26.94
CA ASP A 339 -14.98 -17.89 26.80
C ASP A 339 -14.96 -18.90 25.64
N GLY A 340 -13.86 -18.96 24.85
CA GLY A 340 -13.75 -19.93 23.77
C GLY A 340 -12.58 -19.69 22.84
N LYS A 341 -12.39 -20.61 21.88
CA LYS A 341 -11.27 -20.62 20.93
C LYS A 341 -11.78 -20.80 19.51
N LEU A 342 -11.04 -20.20 18.56
CA LEU A 342 -11.20 -20.41 17.12
C LEU A 342 -9.97 -21.12 16.57
N PHE A 343 -10.20 -22.21 15.85
CA PHE A 343 -9.17 -23.04 15.21
C PHE A 343 -9.20 -22.87 13.68
N PRO A 344 -8.14 -23.28 12.96
CA PRO A 344 -8.16 -23.35 11.51
C PRO A 344 -9.39 -24.07 10.96
N GLY A 345 -9.87 -23.68 9.78
CA GLY A 345 -11.14 -24.19 9.20
C GLY A 345 -12.39 -23.67 9.87
N PHE A 346 -12.32 -22.53 10.56
CA PHE A 346 -13.44 -21.90 11.30
C PHE A 346 -14.09 -22.82 12.35
N ARG A 347 -13.32 -23.76 12.90
CA ARG A 347 -13.74 -24.65 13.99
C ARG A 347 -13.64 -23.93 15.35
N SER A 348 -14.53 -24.25 16.28
CA SER A 348 -14.53 -23.66 17.62
C SER A 348 -14.96 -24.68 18.66
N ASP A 349 -14.51 -24.48 19.90
CA ASP A 349 -14.95 -25.20 21.08
C ASP A 349 -16.28 -24.66 21.67
N ILE A 350 -16.79 -23.55 21.12
CA ILE A 350 -18.10 -23.00 21.51
C ILE A 350 -19.24 -23.85 20.92
N PRO A 351 -20.07 -24.49 21.73
CA PRO A 351 -21.18 -25.29 21.23
C PRO A 351 -22.19 -24.45 20.43
N GLY A 352 -22.49 -24.88 19.20
CA GLY A 352 -23.50 -24.24 18.33
C GLY A 352 -23.09 -22.82 17.91
N LEU A 353 -21.79 -22.57 17.72
CA LEU A 353 -21.23 -21.25 17.35
C LEU A 353 -21.98 -20.61 16.16
N GLU A 354 -22.22 -21.35 15.08
CA GLU A 354 -22.89 -20.81 13.87
C GLU A 354 -24.27 -20.24 14.19
N LYS A 355 -25.08 -20.98 14.98
CA LYS A 355 -26.41 -20.53 15.40
C LYS A 355 -26.35 -19.30 16.29
N LYS A 356 -25.36 -19.25 17.20
CA LYS A 356 -25.16 -18.08 18.07
C LYS A 356 -24.71 -16.86 17.27
N LEU A 357 -23.79 -17.07 16.33
CA LEU A 357 -23.23 -16.01 15.50
C LEU A 357 -24.25 -15.41 14.53
N ALA A 358 -25.23 -16.20 14.08
CA ALA A 358 -26.31 -15.74 13.22
C ALA A 358 -27.18 -14.62 13.85
N ALA A 359 -27.18 -14.50 15.20
CA ALA A 359 -27.90 -13.43 15.89
C ALA A 359 -27.20 -12.06 15.86
N PHE A 360 -25.95 -11.99 15.41
CA PHE A 360 -25.18 -10.76 15.35
C PHE A 360 -25.17 -10.18 13.92
N PRO A 361 -25.03 -8.85 13.77
CA PRO A 361 -24.94 -8.22 12.46
C PRO A 361 -23.64 -8.60 11.73
N ASP A 362 -23.69 -8.61 10.41
CA ASP A 362 -22.50 -8.74 9.59
C ASP A 362 -21.64 -7.47 9.65
N PRO A 363 -20.32 -7.55 9.44
CA PRO A 363 -19.47 -6.38 9.30
C PRO A 363 -19.97 -5.47 8.18
N LEU A 364 -19.72 -4.16 8.33
CA LEU A 364 -20.05 -3.20 7.28
C LEU A 364 -19.21 -3.50 6.02
N PRO A 365 -19.80 -3.38 4.83
CA PRO A 365 -19.08 -3.57 3.58
C PRO A 365 -17.90 -2.60 3.47
N LEU A 366 -16.77 -3.11 2.98
CA LEU A 366 -15.57 -2.30 2.74
C LEU A 366 -15.50 -1.87 1.27
N LEU A 367 -15.04 -0.64 1.00
CA LEU A 367 -14.77 -0.19 -0.37
C LEU A 367 -13.42 -0.78 -0.83
N THR A 368 -13.48 -1.84 -1.63
CA THR A 368 -12.32 -2.61 -2.11
C THR A 368 -11.97 -2.35 -3.58
N SER A 369 -12.75 -1.53 -4.28
CA SER A 369 -12.45 -1.06 -5.63
C SER A 369 -11.62 0.23 -5.56
N PHE A 370 -10.32 0.16 -5.88
CA PHE A 370 -9.46 1.35 -5.83
C PHE A 370 -9.84 2.38 -6.92
N PRO A 371 -10.16 2.00 -8.18
CA PRO A 371 -10.67 2.97 -9.16
C PRO A 371 -11.94 3.69 -8.70
N GLU A 372 -12.84 2.98 -8.00
CA GLU A 372 -14.05 3.58 -7.44
C GLU A 372 -13.70 4.54 -6.29
N ALA A 373 -12.80 4.17 -5.38
CA ALA A 373 -12.31 5.03 -4.32
C ALA A 373 -11.72 6.34 -4.88
N VAL A 374 -10.91 6.25 -5.94
CA VAL A 374 -10.34 7.41 -6.64
C VAL A 374 -11.42 8.29 -7.24
N LYS A 375 -12.41 7.71 -7.96
CA LYS A 375 -13.49 8.47 -8.61
C LYS A 375 -14.44 9.12 -7.62
N THR A 376 -14.80 8.41 -6.54
CA THR A 376 -15.76 8.90 -5.53
C THR A 376 -15.12 9.73 -4.44
N ARG A 377 -13.77 9.75 -4.38
CA ARG A 377 -12.98 10.36 -3.29
C ARG A 377 -13.29 9.78 -1.91
N GLN A 378 -13.83 8.55 -1.86
CA GLN A 378 -14.03 7.81 -0.63
C GLN A 378 -12.77 7.05 -0.25
N LYS A 379 -12.51 6.89 1.04
CA LYS A 379 -11.35 6.14 1.52
C LYS A 379 -11.42 4.67 1.07
N PHE A 380 -10.33 4.17 0.54
CA PHE A 380 -10.17 2.74 0.28
C PHE A 380 -10.12 1.95 1.59
N ALA A 381 -10.55 0.72 1.57
CA ALA A 381 -10.65 -0.13 2.76
C ALA A 381 -9.34 -0.26 3.54
N LEU A 382 -8.21 -0.35 2.85
CA LEU A 382 -6.87 -0.32 3.45
C LEU A 382 -6.14 0.96 3.02
N ASN A 383 -6.50 2.04 3.69
CA ASN A 383 -6.03 3.40 3.44
C ASN A 383 -4.75 3.75 4.22
N GLU A 384 -4.33 5.01 4.13
CA GLU A 384 -3.13 5.52 4.79
C GLU A 384 -3.15 5.36 6.32
N GLN A 385 -4.31 5.44 6.97
CA GLN A 385 -4.40 5.41 8.44
C GLN A 385 -4.30 3.99 8.98
N ASN A 386 -5.16 3.08 8.51
CA ASN A 386 -5.12 1.70 8.98
C ASN A 386 -3.89 0.95 8.43
N GLY A 387 -3.44 1.28 7.22
CA GLY A 387 -2.17 0.81 6.69
C GLY A 387 -0.96 1.25 7.52
N PHE A 388 -0.93 2.50 7.98
CA PHE A 388 0.08 2.99 8.91
C PHE A 388 0.05 2.21 10.24
N ARG A 389 -1.14 1.98 10.82
CA ARG A 389 -1.26 1.25 12.09
C ARG A 389 -0.79 -0.20 11.96
N SER A 390 -1.14 -0.89 10.88
CA SER A 390 -0.66 -2.25 10.65
C SER A 390 0.85 -2.31 10.32
N CYS A 391 1.40 -1.31 9.60
CA CYS A 391 2.84 -1.18 9.39
C CYS A 391 3.59 -0.90 10.69
N THR A 392 2.99 -0.14 11.61
CA THR A 392 3.57 0.11 12.93
C THR A 392 3.86 -1.18 13.68
N LEU A 393 2.99 -2.20 13.60
CA LEU A 393 3.24 -3.51 14.23
C LEU A 393 4.55 -4.13 13.73
N VAL A 394 4.76 -4.09 12.41
CA VAL A 394 5.99 -4.59 11.78
C VAL A 394 7.20 -3.79 12.25
N ASN A 395 7.11 -2.45 12.23
CA ASN A 395 8.21 -1.58 12.63
C ASN A 395 8.59 -1.75 14.10
N LEU A 396 7.61 -1.85 15.01
CA LEU A 396 7.86 -2.09 16.44
C LEU A 396 8.56 -3.43 16.67
N ALA A 397 8.09 -4.49 15.99
CA ALA A 397 8.69 -5.81 16.06
C ALA A 397 10.13 -5.82 15.50
N ILE A 398 10.37 -5.20 14.35
CA ILE A 398 11.72 -5.05 13.76
C ILE A 398 12.66 -4.32 14.71
N ILE A 399 12.22 -3.21 15.31
CA ILE A 399 13.05 -2.43 16.24
C ILE A 399 13.43 -3.26 17.45
N ALA A 400 12.46 -3.98 18.05
CA ALA A 400 12.72 -4.84 19.20
C ALA A 400 13.70 -5.98 18.87
N VAL A 401 13.48 -6.69 17.75
CA VAL A 401 14.36 -7.77 17.26
C VAL A 401 15.77 -7.23 16.99
N ARG A 402 15.88 -6.12 16.27
CA ARG A 402 17.17 -5.49 15.93
C ARG A 402 17.96 -5.08 17.17
N LEU A 403 17.28 -4.62 18.24
CA LEU A 403 17.90 -4.23 19.50
C LEU A 403 18.09 -5.42 20.47
N GLY A 404 17.47 -6.58 20.20
CA GLY A 404 17.59 -7.78 21.02
C GLY A 404 16.96 -7.64 22.40
N ARG A 405 15.93 -6.82 22.58
CA ARG A 405 15.25 -6.61 23.86
C ARG A 405 13.78 -6.25 23.73
N SER A 406 13.00 -6.57 24.78
CA SER A 406 11.62 -6.14 24.93
C SER A 406 11.53 -4.62 25.12
N LEU A 407 10.46 -4.01 24.60
CA LEU A 407 10.26 -2.56 24.57
C LEU A 407 8.87 -2.19 25.10
N LYS A 408 8.74 -0.96 25.59
CA LYS A 408 7.45 -0.32 25.90
C LYS A 408 7.23 0.83 24.93
N PHE A 409 6.00 0.97 24.45
CA PHE A 409 5.64 1.95 23.45
C PHE A 409 4.41 2.76 23.87
N ASP A 410 4.44 4.06 23.59
CA ASP A 410 3.32 4.97 23.72
C ASP A 410 2.64 5.13 22.37
N PRO A 411 1.43 4.55 22.17
CA PRO A 411 0.74 4.59 20.88
C PRO A 411 0.14 5.96 20.54
N ASP A 412 0.00 6.86 21.53
CA ASP A 412 -0.55 8.21 21.33
C ASP A 412 0.54 9.18 20.88
N ASN A 413 1.71 9.12 21.53
CA ASN A 413 2.87 9.95 21.20
C ASN A 413 3.80 9.30 20.17
N LEU A 414 3.55 8.04 19.78
CA LEU A 414 4.32 7.26 18.80
C LEU A 414 5.83 7.19 19.16
N GLN A 415 6.15 6.92 20.42
CA GLN A 415 7.51 6.85 20.93
C GLN A 415 7.71 5.69 21.91
N PHE A 416 8.94 5.20 22.02
CA PHE A 416 9.29 4.21 23.04
C PHE A 416 9.50 4.87 24.39
N ILE A 417 8.94 4.25 25.43
CA ILE A 417 8.99 4.77 26.80
C ILE A 417 10.33 4.39 27.43
N GLY A 418 11.14 5.38 27.77
CA GLY A 418 12.41 5.18 28.49
C GLY A 418 13.51 4.52 27.68
N ASP A 419 13.41 4.47 26.33
CA ASP A 419 14.42 3.86 25.46
C ASP A 419 14.81 4.76 24.29
N GLU A 420 15.83 5.59 24.51
CA GLU A 420 16.39 6.49 23.49
C GLU A 420 17.01 5.75 22.30
N GLY A 421 17.55 4.55 22.53
CA GLY A 421 18.10 3.72 21.45
C GLY A 421 17.00 3.26 20.47
N ALA A 422 15.85 2.89 21.00
CA ALA A 422 14.68 2.52 20.20
C ALA A 422 14.07 3.76 19.50
N ASN A 423 13.99 4.90 20.20
CA ASN A 423 13.48 6.14 19.63
C ASN A 423 14.29 6.64 18.43
N ARG A 424 15.61 6.43 18.41
CA ARG A 424 16.46 6.74 17.25
C ARG A 424 16.15 5.91 16.01
N LEU A 425 15.52 4.74 16.17
CA LEU A 425 15.13 3.87 15.05
C LEU A 425 13.73 4.18 14.50
N ILE A 426 12.95 5.06 15.17
CA ILE A 426 11.67 5.56 14.64
C ILE A 426 11.90 6.32 13.34
N ASN A 427 12.98 7.13 13.29
CA ASN A 427 13.40 7.86 12.12
C ASN A 427 14.81 7.44 11.73
N GLN A 428 14.98 6.94 10.51
CA GLN A 428 16.32 6.72 9.97
C GLN A 428 16.77 7.95 9.19
N PRO A 429 17.99 8.48 9.44
CA PRO A 429 18.54 9.55 8.62
C PRO A 429 18.59 9.15 7.16
N MET A 430 18.08 10.00 6.30
CA MET A 430 18.14 9.80 4.85
C MET A 430 19.45 10.34 4.29
N ARG A 431 20.01 9.66 3.30
CA ARG A 431 21.18 10.13 2.55
C ARG A 431 20.80 11.35 1.69
N ALA A 432 21.59 12.42 1.75
CA ALA A 432 21.34 13.57 0.89
C ALA A 432 21.39 13.20 -0.62
N PRO A 433 20.57 13.81 -1.47
CA PRO A 433 19.66 14.94 -1.20
C PRO A 433 18.24 14.51 -0.75
N TRP A 434 18.03 13.26 -0.39
CA TRP A 434 16.72 12.71 -0.08
C TRP A 434 16.21 13.17 1.29
N MET A 435 14.93 13.54 1.35
CA MET A 435 14.20 13.84 2.58
C MET A 435 12.69 13.64 2.33
N ILE A 436 11.95 13.29 3.38
CA ILE A 436 10.49 13.09 3.33
C ILE A 436 9.75 14.27 3.94
#